data_e14a836603d374c18f63162a00fcf674
#
_entry.id   e14a836603d374c18f63162a00fcf674
#
_cell.length_a   1.000
_cell.length_b   1.000
_cell.length_c   1.000
_cell.angle_alpha   90.00
_cell.angle_beta   90.00
_cell.angle_gamma   90.00
#
_symmetry.space_group_name_H-M   'P 1'
#
loop_
_entity.id
_entity.type
_entity.pdbx_description
1 polymer ?
#
loop_
_entity_poly.entity_id
_entity_poly.type
_entity_poly.pdbx_seq_one_letter_code
_entity_poly.pdbx_strand_id
1 'polypeptide(L)'
;SMGLRQTFGLFFQAFEEGLGCTRTEFGLAIGIQMIFWGMFSPLFGLVADRFGGNKAVFIGFLIFGAGIFMLYSGPNTGIYFQISLGVLIGIALGATAISVPVSEVSKHFPNEKRTIASGLVTAAASVGYFIAPLFTKYSLGEFGWEETLKYFLYFILFGSIVSLFIFAPKKLIDKNQPIVKDQTFFEALKEAFTHKGYLLLNAGFFVCGFQITLIATHIPGYMQERGMGGWSATIILALIGLFNIIGTLGMGYLGTKYRKKSLLCILYALRAVSIAIFIFSPPSNIMSIVFGISFGLLWLSTVPPTNGIVAQIFGTKYLSSLFGIVFLSHQVGAFIGAYLGGYFYDQFGSYDYAFYMAIALSIFATIVHYPINAVSYTHLRAH
;
A
#
# COMPACT_ATOMS: atom_id res chain seq x y z
N SER A 1 5.70 4.22 -10.07
CA SER A 1 4.66 4.90 -9.28
C SER A 1 4.80 4.65 -7.78
N MET A 2 4.76 3.37 -7.33
CA MET A 2 4.76 3.03 -5.89
C MET A 2 5.97 3.55 -5.10
N GLY A 3 7.18 3.42 -5.64
CA GLY A 3 8.38 3.97 -5.01
C GLY A 3 8.31 5.49 -4.85
N LEU A 4 7.91 6.23 -5.90
CA LEU A 4 7.76 7.69 -5.84
C LEU A 4 6.72 8.09 -4.78
N ARG A 5 5.58 7.41 -4.73
CA ARG A 5 4.54 7.65 -3.71
C ARG A 5 5.09 7.52 -2.29
N GLN A 6 5.90 6.49 -2.01
CA GLN A 6 6.45 6.27 -0.67
C GLN A 6 7.37 7.40 -0.20
N THR A 7 7.97 8.14 -1.13
CA THR A 7 8.95 9.19 -0.81
C THR A 7 8.33 10.55 -0.50
N PHE A 8 7.02 10.74 -0.67
CA PHE A 8 6.40 12.04 -0.40
C PHE A 8 6.63 12.53 1.03
N GLY A 9 6.72 11.63 2.00
CA GLY A 9 7.09 12.01 3.37
C GLY A 9 8.45 12.71 3.49
N LEU A 10 9.41 12.44 2.60
CA LEU A 10 10.71 13.11 2.56
C LEU A 10 10.63 14.58 2.07
N PHE A 11 9.57 14.92 1.34
CA PHE A 11 9.33 16.30 0.87
C PHE A 11 8.69 17.19 1.94
N PHE A 12 8.21 16.61 3.06
CA PHE A 12 7.40 17.37 4.01
C PHE A 12 8.10 18.64 4.47
N GLN A 13 9.37 18.55 4.90
CA GLN A 13 10.13 19.73 5.35
C GLN A 13 10.21 20.82 4.27
N ALA A 14 10.46 20.43 3.02
CA ALA A 14 10.52 21.37 1.91
C ALA A 14 9.15 22.00 1.59
N PHE A 15 8.06 21.27 1.77
CA PHE A 15 6.69 21.78 1.63
C PHE A 15 6.29 22.69 2.80
N GLU A 16 6.72 22.38 4.02
CA GLU A 16 6.54 23.25 5.20
C GLU A 16 7.23 24.59 4.98
N GLU A 17 8.50 24.59 4.56
CA GLU A 17 9.30 25.79 4.33
C GLU A 17 8.86 26.57 3.07
N GLY A 18 8.57 25.88 1.97
CA GLY A 18 8.27 26.49 0.67
C GLY A 18 6.81 26.85 0.45
N LEU A 19 5.87 26.09 1.02
CA LEU A 19 4.43 26.22 0.80
C LEU A 19 3.65 26.61 2.07
N GLY A 20 4.30 26.66 3.24
CA GLY A 20 3.64 26.90 4.53
C GLY A 20 2.67 25.79 4.95
N CYS A 21 2.86 24.57 4.43
CA CYS A 21 1.97 23.43 4.65
C CYS A 21 2.14 22.87 6.07
N THR A 22 1.05 22.74 6.82
CA THR A 22 1.07 22.09 8.14
C THR A 22 1.18 20.57 8.01
N ARG A 23 1.55 19.88 9.09
CA ARG A 23 1.62 18.40 9.12
C ARG A 23 0.25 17.77 8.96
N THR A 24 -0.78 18.41 9.51
CA THR A 24 -2.19 17.99 9.32
C THR A 24 -2.61 18.09 7.85
N GLU A 25 -2.31 19.20 7.18
CA GLU A 25 -2.65 19.40 5.76
C GLU A 25 -1.92 18.40 4.86
N PHE A 26 -0.64 18.14 5.14
CA PHE A 26 0.13 17.12 4.45
C PHE A 26 -0.45 15.72 4.68
N GLY A 27 -0.73 15.37 5.93
CA GLY A 27 -1.34 14.09 6.30
C GLY A 27 -2.72 13.90 5.66
N LEU A 28 -3.52 14.99 5.59
CA LEU A 28 -4.83 14.98 4.91
C LEU A 28 -4.68 14.72 3.40
N ALA A 29 -3.71 15.37 2.73
CA ALA A 29 -3.46 15.14 1.31
C ALA A 29 -3.09 13.68 1.02
N ILE A 30 -2.19 13.10 1.81
CA ILE A 30 -1.84 11.68 1.72
C ILE A 30 -3.05 10.79 2.03
N GLY A 31 -3.86 11.15 3.02
CA GLY A 31 -5.11 10.44 3.35
C GLY A 31 -6.09 10.43 2.18
N ILE A 32 -6.38 11.59 1.61
CA ILE A 32 -7.22 11.74 0.41
C ILE A 32 -6.68 10.87 -0.73
N GLN A 33 -5.37 10.87 -0.95
CA GLN A 33 -4.70 10.02 -1.93
C GLN A 33 -5.04 8.53 -1.73
N MET A 34 -5.08 8.05 -0.48
CA MET A 34 -5.41 6.64 -0.19
C MET A 34 -6.86 6.32 -0.54
N ILE A 35 -7.80 7.19 -0.20
CA ILE A 35 -9.22 6.98 -0.52
C ILE A 35 -9.42 6.96 -2.04
N PHE A 36 -8.88 7.95 -2.77
CA PHE A 36 -9.00 7.98 -4.22
C PHE A 36 -8.32 6.78 -4.89
N TRP A 37 -7.18 6.35 -4.39
CA TRP A 37 -6.54 5.11 -4.85
C TRP A 37 -7.47 3.90 -4.67
N GLY A 38 -8.05 3.73 -3.47
CA GLY A 38 -8.99 2.64 -3.19
C GLY A 38 -10.21 2.65 -4.10
N MET A 39 -10.85 3.81 -4.27
CA MET A 39 -12.04 3.99 -5.08
C MET A 39 -11.79 3.78 -6.58
N PHE A 40 -10.68 4.28 -7.10
CA PHE A 40 -10.38 4.25 -8.53
C PHE A 40 -9.70 2.95 -9.00
N SER A 41 -9.15 2.13 -8.09
CA SER A 41 -8.59 0.82 -8.46
C SER A 41 -9.59 -0.10 -9.18
N PRO A 42 -10.81 -0.32 -8.72
CA PRO A 42 -11.81 -1.10 -9.45
C PRO A 42 -12.22 -0.48 -10.78
N LEU A 43 -12.32 0.86 -10.85
CA LEU A 43 -12.69 1.57 -12.08
C LEU A 43 -11.62 1.40 -13.16
N PHE A 44 -10.35 1.56 -12.82
CA PHE A 44 -9.25 1.29 -13.76
C PHE A 44 -9.11 -0.20 -14.09
N GLY A 45 -9.51 -1.10 -13.17
CA GLY A 45 -9.65 -2.52 -13.46
C GLY A 45 -10.65 -2.78 -14.58
N LEU A 46 -11.82 -2.14 -14.55
CA LEU A 46 -12.83 -2.21 -15.62
C LEU A 46 -12.32 -1.62 -16.94
N VAL A 47 -11.60 -0.49 -16.89
CA VAL A 47 -10.95 0.11 -18.07
C VAL A 47 -9.93 -0.86 -18.66
N ALA A 48 -9.11 -1.50 -17.83
CA ALA A 48 -8.12 -2.48 -18.25
C ALA A 48 -8.77 -3.73 -18.87
N ASP A 49 -9.86 -4.22 -18.27
CA ASP A 49 -10.59 -5.37 -18.81
C ASP A 49 -11.24 -5.10 -20.18
N ARG A 50 -11.72 -3.87 -20.40
CA ARG A 50 -12.42 -3.48 -21.63
C ARG A 50 -11.49 -2.98 -22.72
N PHE A 51 -10.49 -2.19 -22.39
CA PHE A 51 -9.65 -1.46 -23.33
C PHE A 51 -8.18 -1.90 -23.34
N GLY A 52 -7.79 -2.78 -22.39
CA GLY A 52 -6.43 -3.27 -22.19
C GLY A 52 -5.69 -2.53 -21.06
N GLY A 53 -4.90 -3.29 -20.31
CA GLY A 53 -4.16 -2.77 -19.15
C GLY A 53 -3.13 -1.71 -19.49
N ASN A 54 -2.49 -1.80 -20.68
CA ASN A 54 -1.55 -0.81 -21.17
C ASN A 54 -2.18 0.60 -21.26
N LYS A 55 -3.40 0.71 -21.80
CA LYS A 55 -4.13 1.97 -21.90
C LYS A 55 -4.54 2.52 -20.53
N ALA A 56 -5.01 1.64 -19.64
CA ALA A 56 -5.35 2.03 -18.28
C ALA A 56 -4.13 2.61 -17.55
N VAL A 57 -2.99 1.92 -17.60
CA VAL A 57 -1.73 2.35 -16.99
C VAL A 57 -1.20 3.65 -17.63
N PHE A 58 -1.29 3.78 -18.96
CA PHE A 58 -0.92 5.01 -19.69
C PHE A 58 -1.72 6.22 -19.19
N ILE A 59 -3.06 6.10 -19.14
CA ILE A 59 -3.94 7.16 -18.62
C ILE A 59 -3.57 7.48 -17.17
N GLY A 60 -3.34 6.45 -16.34
CA GLY A 60 -2.91 6.63 -14.95
C GLY A 60 -1.60 7.41 -14.83
N PHE A 61 -0.60 7.13 -15.67
CA PHE A 61 0.65 7.91 -15.67
C PHE A 61 0.44 9.35 -16.14
N LEU A 62 -0.43 9.62 -17.09
CA LEU A 62 -0.75 11.01 -17.49
C LEU A 62 -1.40 11.78 -16.35
N ILE A 63 -2.34 11.16 -15.60
CA ILE A 63 -2.96 11.78 -14.44
C ILE A 63 -1.92 12.00 -13.33
N PHE A 64 -1.00 11.06 -13.13
CA PHE A 64 0.09 11.20 -12.16
C PHE A 64 0.99 12.39 -12.54
N GLY A 65 1.36 12.47 -13.81
CA GLY A 65 2.16 13.59 -14.33
C GLY A 65 1.45 14.94 -14.15
N ALA A 66 0.15 15.01 -14.41
CA ALA A 66 -0.65 16.21 -14.17
C ALA A 66 -0.66 16.59 -12.67
N GLY A 67 -0.77 15.61 -11.76
CA GLY A 67 -0.68 15.85 -10.31
C GLY A 67 0.68 16.39 -9.90
N ILE A 68 1.78 15.79 -10.36
CA ILE A 68 3.14 16.30 -10.08
C ILE A 68 3.35 17.69 -10.69
N PHE A 69 2.92 17.90 -11.95
CA PHE A 69 3.03 19.20 -12.60
C PHE A 69 2.28 20.29 -11.80
N MET A 70 1.06 20.01 -11.41
CA MET A 70 0.25 20.95 -10.59
C MET A 70 0.89 21.20 -9.22
N LEU A 71 1.57 20.21 -8.63
CA LEU A 71 2.18 20.34 -7.31
C LEU A 71 3.34 21.36 -7.29
N TYR A 72 4.18 21.40 -8.34
CA TYR A 72 5.31 22.32 -8.37
C TYR A 72 5.04 23.65 -9.12
N SER A 73 4.03 23.70 -10.01
CA SER A 73 3.73 24.89 -10.83
C SER A 73 2.47 25.64 -10.41
N GLY A 74 1.66 25.04 -9.52
CA GLY A 74 0.41 25.62 -9.05
C GLY A 74 0.62 26.69 -7.99
N PRO A 75 -0.44 27.50 -7.70
CA PRO A 75 -0.40 28.46 -6.61
C PRO A 75 -0.27 27.74 -5.26
N ASN A 76 0.47 28.34 -4.33
CA ASN A 76 0.73 27.84 -2.98
C ASN A 76 -0.52 27.95 -2.08
N THR A 77 -1.62 27.32 -2.47
CA THR A 77 -2.85 27.28 -1.69
C THR A 77 -3.17 25.86 -1.26
N GLY A 78 -3.70 25.68 -0.03
CA GLY A 78 -4.01 24.39 0.54
C GLY A 78 -4.91 23.52 -0.36
N ILE A 79 -5.87 24.12 -1.07
CA ILE A 79 -6.77 23.38 -1.97
C ILE A 79 -6.03 22.80 -3.18
N TYR A 80 -5.08 23.54 -3.77
CA TYR A 80 -4.26 23.04 -4.89
C TYR A 80 -3.38 21.87 -4.46
N PHE A 81 -2.81 21.97 -3.26
CA PHE A 81 -2.03 20.89 -2.65
C PHE A 81 -2.88 19.63 -2.45
N GLN A 82 -4.10 19.77 -1.91
CA GLN A 82 -5.02 18.63 -1.73
C GLN A 82 -5.45 18.01 -3.06
N ILE A 83 -5.72 18.82 -4.09
CA ILE A 83 -6.12 18.31 -5.41
C ILE A 83 -4.93 17.62 -6.09
N SER A 84 -3.74 18.22 -6.09
CA SER A 84 -2.57 17.67 -6.77
C SER A 84 -2.07 16.38 -6.12
N LEU A 85 -1.67 16.45 -4.83
CA LEU A 85 -1.09 15.34 -4.10
C LEU A 85 -2.15 14.32 -3.67
N GLY A 86 -3.33 14.79 -3.26
CA GLY A 86 -4.41 13.93 -2.77
C GLY A 86 -5.20 13.30 -3.91
N VAL A 87 -5.93 14.12 -4.68
CA VAL A 87 -6.92 13.62 -5.65
C VAL A 87 -6.23 13.04 -6.90
N LEU A 88 -5.45 13.84 -7.62
CA LEU A 88 -4.90 13.43 -8.91
C LEU A 88 -3.93 12.24 -8.78
N ILE A 89 -2.98 12.32 -7.83
CA ILE A 89 -2.05 11.22 -7.61
C ILE A 89 -2.78 9.99 -7.05
N GLY A 90 -3.81 10.18 -6.21
CA GLY A 90 -4.66 9.08 -5.73
C GLY A 90 -5.37 8.34 -6.85
N ILE A 91 -6.02 9.07 -7.77
CA ILE A 91 -6.65 8.50 -8.97
C ILE A 91 -5.62 7.73 -9.81
N ALA A 92 -4.46 8.34 -10.04
CA ALA A 92 -3.39 7.76 -10.84
C ALA A 92 -2.86 6.44 -10.25
N LEU A 93 -2.74 6.33 -8.93
CA LEU A 93 -2.35 5.12 -8.25
C LEU A 93 -3.36 3.99 -8.45
N GLY A 94 -4.64 4.30 -8.60
CA GLY A 94 -5.67 3.32 -8.95
C GLY A 94 -5.34 2.53 -10.22
N ALA A 95 -4.72 3.18 -11.20
CA ALA A 95 -4.30 2.55 -12.46
C ALA A 95 -2.88 1.99 -12.44
N THR A 96 -1.94 2.69 -11.78
CA THR A 96 -0.50 2.46 -11.94
C THR A 96 0.14 1.68 -10.79
N ALA A 97 -0.56 1.50 -9.68
CA ALA A 97 -0.06 0.77 -8.52
C ALA A 97 -0.06 -0.75 -8.75
N ILE A 98 -0.51 -1.53 -7.77
CA ILE A 98 -0.37 -3.00 -7.83
C ILE A 98 -1.54 -3.65 -8.59
N SER A 99 -2.78 -3.17 -8.39
CA SER A 99 -4.00 -3.91 -8.78
C SER A 99 -4.08 -4.19 -10.28
N VAL A 100 -3.96 -3.17 -11.13
CA VAL A 100 -4.04 -3.32 -12.58
C VAL A 100 -2.83 -4.07 -13.14
N PRO A 101 -1.56 -3.69 -12.84
CA PRO A 101 -0.40 -4.42 -13.33
C PRO A 101 -0.38 -5.91 -12.95
N VAL A 102 -0.69 -6.24 -11.69
CA VAL A 102 -0.74 -7.64 -11.22
C VAL A 102 -1.84 -8.42 -11.94
N SER A 103 -3.03 -7.85 -12.08
CA SER A 103 -4.13 -8.49 -12.78
C SER A 103 -3.79 -8.76 -14.24
N GLU A 104 -3.28 -7.75 -14.94
CA GLU A 104 -2.93 -7.87 -16.36
C GLU A 104 -1.84 -8.91 -16.60
N VAL A 105 -0.74 -8.85 -15.84
CA VAL A 105 0.33 -9.83 -15.98
C VAL A 105 -0.18 -11.24 -15.64
N SER A 106 -0.97 -11.39 -14.58
CA SER A 106 -1.50 -12.70 -14.18
C SER A 106 -2.40 -13.36 -15.23
N LYS A 107 -3.13 -12.60 -16.04
CA LYS A 107 -3.98 -13.12 -17.14
C LYS A 107 -3.20 -13.85 -18.25
N HIS A 108 -1.90 -13.57 -18.36
CA HIS A 108 -1.04 -14.13 -19.40
C HIS A 108 -0.28 -15.39 -18.99
N PHE A 109 -0.47 -15.83 -17.72
CA PHE A 109 0.18 -17.02 -17.19
C PHE A 109 -0.84 -18.12 -16.89
N PRO A 110 -0.47 -19.41 -17.06
CA PRO A 110 -1.28 -20.54 -16.62
C PRO A 110 -1.61 -20.46 -15.13
N ASN A 111 -2.72 -21.08 -14.70
CA ASN A 111 -3.22 -20.98 -13.33
C ASN A 111 -2.15 -21.30 -12.28
N GLU A 112 -1.31 -22.32 -12.53
CA GLU A 112 -0.24 -22.75 -11.62
C GLU A 112 0.87 -21.70 -11.45
N LYS A 113 1.09 -20.84 -12.46
CA LYS A 113 2.15 -19.82 -12.48
C LYS A 113 1.66 -18.41 -12.16
N ARG A 114 0.36 -18.18 -12.01
CA ARG A 114 -0.22 -16.85 -11.71
C ARG A 114 0.32 -16.24 -10.42
N THR A 115 0.52 -17.07 -9.39
CA THR A 115 1.07 -16.59 -8.10
C THR A 115 2.51 -16.12 -8.25
N ILE A 116 3.31 -16.81 -9.07
CA ILE A 116 4.69 -16.41 -9.37
C ILE A 116 4.69 -15.09 -10.15
N ALA A 117 3.82 -14.97 -11.18
CA ALA A 117 3.68 -13.75 -11.97
C ALA A 117 3.29 -12.54 -11.09
N SER A 118 2.32 -12.72 -10.19
CA SER A 118 1.92 -11.71 -9.22
C SER A 118 3.07 -11.35 -8.28
N GLY A 119 3.83 -12.34 -7.81
CA GLY A 119 5.00 -12.14 -6.98
C GLY A 119 6.09 -11.32 -7.67
N LEU A 120 6.37 -11.56 -8.95
CA LEU A 120 7.34 -10.81 -9.73
C LEU A 120 6.96 -9.33 -9.88
N VAL A 121 5.68 -9.05 -10.17
CA VAL A 121 5.18 -7.65 -10.26
C VAL A 121 5.31 -6.94 -8.92
N THR A 122 4.96 -7.63 -7.82
CA THR A 122 5.09 -7.07 -6.47
C THR A 122 6.55 -6.85 -6.08
N ALA A 123 7.45 -7.77 -6.43
CA ALA A 123 8.88 -7.63 -6.21
C ALA A 123 9.46 -6.43 -7.00
N ALA A 124 9.01 -6.21 -8.23
CA ALA A 124 9.40 -5.04 -9.02
C ALA A 124 8.96 -3.73 -8.35
N ALA A 125 7.76 -3.69 -7.74
CA ALA A 125 7.32 -2.54 -6.95
C ALA A 125 8.22 -2.31 -5.73
N SER A 126 8.69 -3.38 -5.08
CA SER A 126 9.59 -3.30 -3.92
C SER A 126 10.98 -2.78 -4.28
N VAL A 127 11.48 -3.04 -5.49
CA VAL A 127 12.70 -2.39 -6.02
C VAL A 127 12.52 -0.87 -6.08
N GLY A 128 11.34 -0.42 -6.52
CA GLY A 128 10.98 1.00 -6.48
C GLY A 128 10.97 1.57 -5.05
N TYR A 129 10.45 0.83 -4.09
CA TYR A 129 10.48 1.22 -2.67
C TYR A 129 11.91 1.34 -2.10
N PHE A 130 12.84 0.55 -2.59
CA PHE A 130 14.24 0.63 -2.18
C PHE A 130 14.97 1.82 -2.81
N ILE A 131 14.88 1.96 -4.14
CA ILE A 131 15.66 2.95 -4.91
C ILE A 131 15.13 4.36 -4.71
N ALA A 132 13.79 4.54 -4.71
CA ALA A 132 13.21 5.88 -4.73
C ALA A 132 13.55 6.74 -3.52
N PRO A 133 13.58 6.25 -2.26
CA PRO A 133 13.98 7.07 -1.11
C PRO A 133 15.42 7.57 -1.21
N LEU A 134 16.34 6.73 -1.69
CA LEU A 134 17.75 7.08 -1.85
C LEU A 134 17.93 8.19 -2.92
N PHE A 135 17.28 7.99 -4.08
CA PHE A 135 17.26 8.99 -5.16
C PHE A 135 16.64 10.30 -4.67
N THR A 136 15.46 10.23 -4.03
CA THR A 136 14.73 11.41 -3.56
C THR A 136 15.55 12.21 -2.55
N LYS A 137 16.16 11.54 -1.58
CA LYS A 137 16.98 12.23 -0.57
C LYS A 137 18.19 12.92 -1.18
N TYR A 138 18.88 12.23 -2.10
CA TYR A 138 20.00 12.83 -2.85
C TYR A 138 19.53 14.05 -3.66
N SER A 139 18.46 13.88 -4.45
CA SER A 139 17.98 14.94 -5.33
C SER A 139 17.44 16.16 -4.56
N LEU A 140 16.74 15.94 -3.44
CA LEU A 140 16.28 17.01 -2.56
C LEU A 140 17.46 17.84 -1.98
N GLY A 141 18.56 17.16 -1.65
CA GLY A 141 19.75 17.82 -1.09
C GLY A 141 20.53 18.64 -2.11
N GLU A 142 20.63 18.14 -3.35
CA GLU A 142 21.45 18.76 -4.40
C GLU A 142 20.67 19.80 -5.23
N PHE A 143 19.39 19.53 -5.54
CA PHE A 143 18.62 20.29 -6.53
C PHE A 143 17.37 20.97 -5.96
N GLY A 144 17.00 20.69 -4.70
CA GLY A 144 15.78 21.16 -4.09
C GLY A 144 14.52 20.40 -4.52
N TRP A 145 13.39 20.77 -3.95
CA TRP A 145 12.15 20.01 -4.09
C TRP A 145 11.47 20.18 -5.46
N GLU A 146 11.53 21.38 -6.05
CA GLU A 146 10.92 21.64 -7.36
C GLU A 146 11.60 20.84 -8.45
N GLU A 147 12.93 20.85 -8.51
CA GLU A 147 13.68 20.07 -9.49
C GLU A 147 13.52 18.56 -9.27
N THR A 148 13.46 18.13 -8.01
CA THR A 148 13.19 16.71 -7.70
C THR A 148 11.82 16.27 -8.23
N LEU A 149 10.78 17.11 -8.12
CA LEU A 149 9.48 16.84 -8.71
C LEU A 149 9.52 16.82 -10.25
N LYS A 150 10.34 17.67 -10.89
CA LYS A 150 10.55 17.61 -12.35
C LYS A 150 11.22 16.27 -12.76
N TYR A 151 12.20 15.79 -12.01
CA TYR A 151 12.74 14.45 -12.26
C TYR A 151 11.68 13.35 -12.10
N PHE A 152 10.80 13.44 -11.10
CA PHE A 152 9.66 12.55 -10.98
C PHE A 152 8.76 12.61 -12.20
N LEU A 153 8.47 13.81 -12.72
CA LEU A 153 7.69 13.97 -13.94
C LEU A 153 8.35 13.29 -15.13
N TYR A 154 9.67 13.41 -15.30
CA TYR A 154 10.39 12.73 -16.38
C TYR A 154 10.31 11.20 -16.26
N PHE A 155 10.45 10.64 -15.06
CA PHE A 155 10.26 9.20 -14.84
C PHE A 155 8.83 8.74 -15.13
N ILE A 156 7.84 9.55 -14.79
CA ILE A 156 6.42 9.27 -15.05
C ILE A 156 6.13 9.31 -16.54
N LEU A 157 6.63 10.31 -17.26
CA LEU A 157 6.47 10.44 -18.71
C LEU A 157 7.17 9.30 -19.45
N PHE A 158 8.38 8.94 -19.03
CA PHE A 158 9.06 7.76 -19.54
C PHE A 158 8.25 6.49 -19.31
N GLY A 159 7.75 6.28 -18.07
CA GLY A 159 6.89 5.16 -17.72
C GLY A 159 5.59 5.12 -18.54
N SER A 160 5.01 6.28 -18.85
CA SER A 160 3.81 6.37 -19.69
C SER A 160 4.09 5.87 -21.13
N ILE A 161 5.20 6.30 -21.71
CA ILE A 161 5.63 5.84 -23.05
C ILE A 161 5.88 4.32 -23.03
N VAL A 162 6.66 3.82 -22.06
CA VAL A 162 6.93 2.39 -21.92
C VAL A 162 5.65 1.57 -21.78
N SER A 163 4.65 2.08 -21.07
CA SER A 163 3.37 1.37 -20.87
C SER A 163 2.63 1.08 -22.16
N LEU A 164 2.78 1.91 -23.20
CA LEU A 164 2.16 1.71 -24.51
C LEU A 164 2.79 0.54 -25.29
N PHE A 165 4.07 0.26 -25.03
CA PHE A 165 4.82 -0.81 -25.68
C PHE A 165 4.77 -2.15 -24.93
N ILE A 166 4.16 -2.21 -23.77
CA ILE A 166 3.92 -3.47 -23.06
C ILE A 166 2.81 -4.21 -23.82
N PHE A 167 3.21 -5.09 -24.75
CA PHE A 167 2.28 -5.95 -25.46
C PHE A 167 1.69 -6.98 -24.50
N ALA A 168 0.38 -6.94 -24.34
CA ALA A 168 -0.34 -8.03 -23.72
C ALA A 168 -0.43 -9.19 -24.73
N PRO A 169 0.22 -10.34 -24.51
CA PRO A 169 0.00 -11.52 -25.34
C PRO A 169 -1.50 -11.88 -25.33
N LYS A 170 -2.00 -12.53 -26.40
CA LYS A 170 -3.41 -12.92 -26.51
C LYS A 170 -3.87 -13.69 -25.24
N LYS A 171 -5.01 -13.29 -24.69
CA LYS A 171 -5.70 -13.99 -23.57
C LYS A 171 -5.66 -15.51 -23.81
N LEU A 172 -4.98 -16.25 -22.93
CA LEU A 172 -5.12 -17.70 -22.89
C LEU A 172 -6.51 -17.99 -22.30
N ILE A 173 -7.48 -18.26 -23.15
CA ILE A 173 -8.81 -18.72 -22.73
C ILE A 173 -8.65 -20.17 -22.26
N ASP A 174 -8.61 -20.37 -20.96
CA ASP A 174 -8.65 -21.69 -20.36
C ASP A 174 -10.07 -22.26 -20.52
N LYS A 175 -10.26 -23.12 -21.49
CA LYS A 175 -11.54 -23.78 -21.78
C LYS A 175 -11.97 -24.81 -20.74
N ASN A 176 -11.11 -25.12 -19.75
CA ASN A 176 -11.31 -26.18 -18.77
C ASN A 176 -11.57 -25.67 -17.35
N GLN A 177 -12.15 -24.48 -17.19
CA GLN A 177 -12.57 -24.06 -15.85
C GLN A 177 -13.80 -24.88 -15.40
N PRO A 178 -13.76 -25.54 -14.23
CA PRO A 178 -14.94 -26.21 -13.70
C PRO A 178 -16.05 -25.16 -13.51
N ILE A 179 -17.25 -25.51 -13.97
CA ILE A 179 -18.47 -24.71 -13.80
C ILE A 179 -18.73 -24.61 -12.29
N VAL A 180 -18.33 -23.50 -11.69
CA VAL A 180 -18.61 -23.18 -10.29
C VAL A 180 -20.03 -22.66 -10.22
N LYS A 181 -20.82 -23.13 -9.22
CA LYS A 181 -22.23 -22.75 -8.93
C LYS A 181 -22.59 -21.34 -9.36
N ASP A 182 -23.78 -21.16 -9.91
CA ASP A 182 -24.41 -19.92 -10.37
C ASP A 182 -24.69 -18.88 -9.26
N GLN A 183 -23.72 -18.63 -8.40
CA GLN A 183 -23.82 -17.55 -7.43
C GLN A 183 -23.57 -16.22 -8.14
N THR A 184 -24.49 -15.28 -7.97
CA THR A 184 -24.34 -13.90 -8.46
C THR A 184 -23.36 -13.11 -7.59
N PHE A 185 -22.79 -12.03 -8.13
CA PHE A 185 -21.90 -11.15 -7.36
C PHE A 185 -22.57 -10.58 -6.10
N PHE A 186 -23.85 -10.20 -6.19
CA PHE A 186 -24.59 -9.65 -5.04
C PHE A 186 -24.82 -10.69 -3.94
N GLU A 187 -25.04 -11.95 -4.29
CA GLU A 187 -25.14 -13.03 -3.32
C GLU A 187 -23.80 -13.28 -2.61
N ALA A 188 -22.69 -13.30 -3.37
CA ALA A 188 -21.36 -13.41 -2.79
C ALA A 188 -21.01 -12.24 -1.86
N LEU A 189 -21.43 -11.02 -2.22
CA LEU A 189 -21.27 -9.83 -1.42
C LEU A 189 -22.08 -9.89 -0.12
N LYS A 190 -23.35 -10.31 -0.21
CA LYS A 190 -24.22 -10.50 0.96
C LYS A 190 -23.65 -11.56 1.91
N GLU A 191 -23.18 -12.67 1.36
CA GLU A 191 -22.52 -13.73 2.13
C GLU A 191 -21.26 -13.20 2.83
N ALA A 192 -20.44 -12.43 2.13
CA ALA A 192 -19.22 -11.84 2.68
C ALA A 192 -19.51 -10.91 3.86
N PHE A 193 -20.48 -10.01 3.74
CA PHE A 193 -20.83 -9.08 4.81
C PHE A 193 -21.56 -9.72 6.00
N THR A 194 -22.05 -10.93 5.85
CA THR A 194 -22.62 -11.72 6.97
C THR A 194 -21.61 -12.67 7.61
N HIS A 195 -20.46 -12.90 6.95
CA HIS A 195 -19.44 -13.84 7.42
C HIS A 195 -18.51 -13.19 8.45
N LYS A 196 -18.63 -13.60 9.72
CA LYS A 196 -17.82 -13.08 10.83
C LYS A 196 -16.31 -13.03 10.55
N GLY A 197 -15.76 -14.12 10.01
CA GLY A 197 -14.33 -14.20 9.71
C GLY A 197 -13.87 -13.17 8.68
N TYR A 198 -14.73 -12.84 7.71
CA TYR A 198 -14.44 -11.82 6.72
C TYR A 198 -14.49 -10.40 7.31
N LEU A 199 -15.46 -10.11 8.17
CA LEU A 199 -15.55 -8.81 8.86
C LEU A 199 -14.34 -8.60 9.79
N LEU A 200 -13.94 -9.63 10.54
CA LEU A 200 -12.74 -9.59 11.36
C LEU A 200 -11.45 -9.41 10.54
N LEU A 201 -11.38 -10.05 9.37
CA LEU A 201 -10.28 -9.88 8.44
C LEU A 201 -10.18 -8.44 7.93
N ASN A 202 -11.32 -7.83 7.59
CA ASN A 202 -11.40 -6.41 7.20
C ASN A 202 -10.93 -5.51 8.32
N ALA A 203 -11.40 -5.72 9.56
CA ALA A 203 -11.00 -4.94 10.73
C ALA A 203 -9.48 -5.04 10.99
N GLY A 204 -8.90 -6.24 10.86
CA GLY A 204 -7.47 -6.42 11.02
C GLY A 204 -6.66 -5.82 9.87
N PHE A 205 -7.13 -5.91 8.64
CA PHE A 205 -6.41 -5.36 7.49
C PHE A 205 -6.49 -3.82 7.40
N PHE A 206 -7.52 -3.22 7.99
CA PHE A 206 -7.57 -1.78 8.27
C PHE A 206 -6.32 -1.31 9.04
N VAL A 207 -5.92 -2.07 10.08
CA VAL A 207 -4.73 -1.74 10.87
C VAL A 207 -3.45 -1.76 10.04
N CYS A 208 -3.34 -2.66 9.07
CA CYS A 208 -2.23 -2.68 8.14
C CYS A 208 -2.11 -1.34 7.40
N GLY A 209 -3.23 -0.85 6.85
CA GLY A 209 -3.27 0.43 6.15
C GLY A 209 -2.85 1.60 7.03
N PHE A 210 -3.40 1.65 8.25
CA PHE A 210 -3.05 2.68 9.23
C PHE A 210 -1.53 2.75 9.46
N GLN A 211 -0.92 1.63 9.79
CA GLN A 211 0.50 1.57 10.13
C GLN A 211 1.44 1.86 8.95
N ILE A 212 1.14 1.26 7.79
CA ILE A 212 1.97 1.47 6.60
C ILE A 212 1.98 2.94 6.21
N THR A 213 0.82 3.59 6.20
CA THR A 213 0.75 4.97 5.76
C THR A 213 1.25 5.94 6.82
N LEU A 214 0.96 5.69 8.10
CA LEU A 214 1.57 6.46 9.20
C LEU A 214 3.09 6.48 9.08
N ILE A 215 3.72 5.31 8.95
CA ILE A 215 5.19 5.19 8.88
C ILE A 215 5.72 5.82 7.60
N ALA A 216 5.17 5.47 6.43
CA ALA A 216 5.64 6.01 5.16
C ALA A 216 5.56 7.54 5.08
N THR A 217 4.55 8.14 5.72
CA THR A 217 4.28 9.57 5.68
C THR A 217 5.08 10.33 6.74
N HIS A 218 5.07 9.83 7.98
CA HIS A 218 5.53 10.61 9.12
C HIS A 218 6.88 10.20 9.70
N ILE A 219 7.49 9.08 9.24
CA ILE A 219 8.81 8.69 9.73
C ILE A 219 9.88 9.77 9.51
N PRO A 220 9.90 10.53 8.40
CA PRO A 220 10.86 11.62 8.24
C PRO A 220 10.69 12.72 9.30
N GLY A 221 9.46 13.15 9.56
CA GLY A 221 9.16 14.13 10.61
C GLY A 221 9.47 13.61 12.02
N TYR A 222 9.15 12.33 12.30
CA TYR A 222 9.46 11.70 13.57
C TYR A 222 10.96 11.60 13.83
N MET A 223 11.74 11.24 12.82
CA MET A 223 13.21 11.18 12.96
C MET A 223 13.80 12.60 13.19
N GLN A 224 13.24 13.62 12.56
CA GLN A 224 13.61 15.01 12.78
C GLN A 224 13.27 15.46 14.22
N GLU A 225 12.08 15.15 14.73
CA GLU A 225 11.66 15.38 16.12
C GLU A 225 12.64 14.76 17.12
N ARG A 226 13.15 13.57 16.80
CA ARG A 226 14.13 12.83 17.62
C ARG A 226 15.59 13.33 17.46
N GLY A 227 15.80 14.45 16.72
CA GLY A 227 17.13 15.02 16.48
C GLY A 227 17.99 14.22 15.50
N MET A 228 17.38 13.31 14.72
CA MET A 228 18.09 12.50 13.73
C MET A 228 18.03 13.17 12.35
N GLY A 229 19.13 13.10 11.61
CA GLY A 229 19.18 13.66 10.26
C GLY A 229 18.27 12.92 9.25
N GLY A 230 17.91 13.60 8.16
CA GLY A 230 17.02 13.06 7.12
C GLY A 230 17.51 11.77 6.46
N TRP A 231 18.80 11.43 6.55
CA TRP A 231 19.33 10.15 6.09
C TRP A 231 18.80 8.95 6.89
N SER A 232 18.55 9.11 8.19
CA SER A 232 17.99 8.04 9.03
C SER A 232 16.62 7.60 8.56
N ALA A 233 15.73 8.54 8.24
CA ALA A 233 14.42 8.25 7.66
C ALA A 233 14.53 7.60 6.27
N THR A 234 15.45 8.08 5.44
CA THR A 234 15.71 7.52 4.10
C THR A 234 16.17 6.07 4.18
N ILE A 235 17.08 5.76 5.10
CA ILE A 235 17.56 4.40 5.35
C ILE A 235 16.41 3.49 5.80
N ILE A 236 15.57 3.95 6.74
CA ILE A 236 14.39 3.20 7.18
C ILE A 236 13.51 2.84 5.99
N LEU A 237 13.12 3.82 5.17
CA LEU A 237 12.23 3.60 4.03
C LEU A 237 12.84 2.69 2.95
N ALA A 238 14.15 2.85 2.69
CA ALA A 238 14.86 2.00 1.74
C ALA A 238 14.95 0.54 2.24
N LEU A 239 15.33 0.34 3.51
CA LEU A 239 15.40 -0.99 4.11
C LEU A 239 14.03 -1.66 4.19
N ILE A 240 12.96 -0.90 4.47
CA ILE A 240 11.59 -1.41 4.38
C ILE A 240 11.33 -1.94 2.98
N GLY A 241 11.69 -1.20 1.93
CA GLY A 241 11.52 -1.65 0.54
C GLY A 241 12.29 -2.93 0.23
N LEU A 242 13.55 -3.00 0.63
CA LEU A 242 14.42 -4.15 0.39
C LEU A 242 13.92 -5.41 1.12
N PHE A 243 13.71 -5.31 2.42
CA PHE A 243 13.32 -6.45 3.24
C PHE A 243 11.86 -6.88 3.03
N ASN A 244 11.00 -6.00 2.49
CA ASN A 244 9.65 -6.37 2.06
C ASN A 244 9.64 -7.48 0.98
N ILE A 245 10.65 -7.52 0.10
CA ILE A 245 10.78 -8.61 -0.88
C ILE A 245 10.87 -9.96 -0.15
N ILE A 246 11.79 -10.05 0.83
CA ILE A 246 12.04 -11.28 1.59
C ILE A 246 10.80 -11.64 2.43
N GLY A 247 10.23 -10.66 3.13
CA GLY A 247 9.06 -10.86 4.00
C GLY A 247 7.84 -11.37 3.23
N THR A 248 7.51 -10.73 2.11
CA THR A 248 6.34 -11.09 1.30
C THR A 248 6.48 -12.46 0.64
N LEU A 249 7.65 -12.77 0.07
CA LEU A 249 7.92 -14.09 -0.52
C LEU A 249 7.93 -15.18 0.56
N GLY A 250 8.58 -14.91 1.69
CA GLY A 250 8.61 -15.82 2.84
C GLY A 250 7.21 -16.13 3.37
N MET A 251 6.35 -15.11 3.53
CA MET A 251 4.97 -15.30 3.97
C MET A 251 4.08 -15.98 2.92
N GLY A 252 4.32 -15.77 1.64
CA GLY A 252 3.70 -16.55 0.58
C GLY A 252 3.98 -18.03 0.73
N TYR A 253 5.25 -18.41 0.99
CA TYR A 253 5.65 -19.79 1.23
C TYR A 253 5.11 -20.36 2.55
N LEU A 254 5.24 -19.62 3.65
CA LEU A 254 4.73 -20.06 4.96
C LEU A 254 3.20 -20.24 4.94
N GLY A 255 2.47 -19.43 4.18
CA GLY A 255 1.02 -19.54 4.01
C GLY A 255 0.55 -20.83 3.31
N THR A 256 1.45 -21.56 2.64
CA THR A 256 1.16 -22.91 2.12
C THR A 256 1.29 -24.01 3.17
N LYS A 257 2.10 -23.78 4.21
CA LYS A 257 2.43 -24.79 5.25
C LYS A 257 1.66 -24.57 6.57
N TYR A 258 1.36 -23.33 6.91
CA TYR A 258 0.78 -22.97 8.20
C TYR A 258 -0.59 -22.31 8.06
N ARG A 259 -1.37 -22.31 9.17
CA ARG A 259 -2.67 -21.64 9.21
C ARG A 259 -2.51 -20.14 9.02
N LYS A 260 -3.10 -19.60 7.95
CA LYS A 260 -2.96 -18.20 7.54
C LYS A 260 -3.35 -17.20 8.63
N LYS A 261 -4.40 -17.50 9.44
CA LYS A 261 -4.80 -16.69 10.58
C LYS A 261 -3.71 -16.58 11.65
N SER A 262 -3.02 -17.68 11.95
CA SER A 262 -1.93 -17.69 12.92
C SER A 262 -0.74 -16.87 12.44
N LEU A 263 -0.45 -16.93 11.15
CA LEU A 263 0.57 -16.09 10.52
C LEU A 263 0.22 -14.60 10.66
N LEU A 264 -1.05 -14.21 10.45
CA LEU A 264 -1.51 -12.83 10.64
C LEU A 264 -1.40 -12.39 12.10
N CYS A 265 -1.80 -13.23 13.07
CA CYS A 265 -1.63 -12.93 14.49
C CYS A 265 -0.16 -12.66 14.83
N ILE A 266 0.75 -13.53 14.38
CA ILE A 266 2.19 -13.38 14.62
C ILE A 266 2.73 -12.11 13.97
N LEU A 267 2.35 -11.83 12.71
CA LEU A 267 2.78 -10.62 12.00
C LEU A 267 2.39 -9.34 12.74
N TYR A 268 1.12 -9.24 13.19
CA TYR A 268 0.68 -8.04 13.91
C TYR A 268 1.29 -7.95 15.31
N ALA A 269 1.47 -9.06 16.01
CA ALA A 269 2.20 -9.07 17.28
C ALA A 269 3.66 -8.58 17.12
N LEU A 270 4.35 -9.09 16.08
CA LEU A 270 5.72 -8.65 15.77
C LEU A 270 5.79 -7.17 15.34
N ARG A 271 4.76 -6.65 14.65
CA ARG A 271 4.67 -5.21 14.35
C ARG A 271 4.54 -4.37 15.63
N ALA A 272 3.70 -4.80 16.58
CA ALA A 272 3.60 -4.11 17.88
C ALA A 272 4.96 -4.05 18.58
N VAL A 273 5.67 -5.19 18.63
CA VAL A 273 7.00 -5.28 19.24
C VAL A 273 8.02 -4.40 18.49
N SER A 274 8.05 -4.46 17.16
CA SER A 274 8.98 -3.67 16.34
C SER A 274 8.77 -2.16 16.54
N ILE A 275 7.51 -1.71 16.53
CA ILE A 275 7.19 -0.29 16.78
C ILE A 275 7.55 0.09 18.22
N ALA A 276 7.20 -0.73 19.21
CA ALA A 276 7.50 -0.45 20.62
C ALA A 276 9.01 -0.33 20.88
N ILE A 277 9.81 -1.28 20.35
CA ILE A 277 11.27 -1.20 20.47
C ILE A 277 11.77 0.10 19.83
N PHE A 278 11.28 0.46 18.65
CA PHE A 278 11.72 1.64 17.94
C PHE A 278 11.45 2.95 18.70
N ILE A 279 10.25 3.12 19.26
CA ILE A 279 9.87 4.39 19.91
C ILE A 279 10.44 4.51 21.33
N PHE A 280 10.58 3.41 22.07
CA PHE A 280 11.11 3.42 23.43
C PHE A 280 12.65 3.32 23.54
N SER A 281 13.33 3.04 22.41
CA SER A 281 14.79 3.03 22.38
C SER A 281 15.36 4.43 22.14
N PRO A 282 16.58 4.71 22.64
CA PRO A 282 17.30 5.93 22.30
C PRO A 282 17.46 6.06 20.76
N PRO A 283 17.29 7.27 20.19
CA PRO A 283 17.45 7.48 18.76
C PRO A 283 18.90 7.20 18.36
N SER A 284 19.08 6.34 17.33
CA SER A 284 20.40 5.99 16.81
C SER A 284 20.28 5.45 15.37
N ASN A 285 21.36 5.52 14.62
CA ASN A 285 21.43 4.93 13.27
C ASN A 285 21.23 3.41 13.31
N ILE A 286 21.73 2.73 14.34
CA ILE A 286 21.54 1.29 14.52
C ILE A 286 20.05 0.98 14.70
N MET A 287 19.34 1.76 15.53
CA MET A 287 17.91 1.57 15.73
C MET A 287 17.10 1.83 14.45
N SER A 288 17.50 2.82 13.65
CA SER A 288 16.91 3.08 12.33
C SER A 288 17.07 1.87 11.40
N ILE A 289 18.25 1.27 11.37
CA ILE A 289 18.54 0.07 10.57
C ILE A 289 17.70 -1.13 11.08
N VAL A 290 17.72 -1.39 12.39
CA VAL A 290 16.96 -2.50 13.01
C VAL A 290 15.47 -2.36 12.74
N PHE A 291 14.91 -1.15 12.88
CA PHE A 291 13.50 -0.89 12.57
C PHE A 291 13.21 -1.08 11.08
N GLY A 292 14.03 -0.52 10.18
CA GLY A 292 13.87 -0.66 8.75
C GLY A 292 13.88 -2.12 8.28
N ILE A 293 14.76 -2.95 8.83
CA ILE A 293 14.85 -4.38 8.55
C ILE A 293 13.62 -5.12 9.12
N SER A 294 13.36 -4.98 10.42
CA SER A 294 12.30 -5.72 11.11
C SER A 294 10.92 -5.36 10.56
N PHE A 295 10.63 -4.07 10.41
CA PHE A 295 9.35 -3.63 9.87
C PHE A 295 9.22 -3.90 8.38
N GLY A 296 10.34 -3.86 7.62
CA GLY A 296 10.40 -4.25 6.22
C GLY A 296 9.98 -5.71 5.99
N LEU A 297 10.50 -6.64 6.79
CA LEU A 297 10.06 -8.04 6.76
C LEU A 297 8.57 -8.22 7.03
N LEU A 298 7.96 -7.30 7.76
CA LEU A 298 6.54 -7.32 8.15
C LEU A 298 5.65 -6.45 7.25
N TRP A 299 6.21 -5.60 6.36
CA TRP A 299 5.53 -4.52 5.65
C TRP A 299 4.27 -4.95 4.91
N LEU A 300 4.40 -5.65 3.78
CA LEU A 300 3.27 -6.21 3.02
C LEU A 300 3.10 -7.72 3.21
N SER A 301 3.78 -8.28 4.18
CA SER A 301 3.75 -9.72 4.50
C SER A 301 2.36 -10.22 4.93
N THR A 302 1.47 -9.30 5.31
CA THR A 302 0.07 -9.60 5.63
C THR A 302 -0.78 -9.89 4.39
N VAL A 303 -0.37 -9.43 3.19
CA VAL A 303 -1.16 -9.53 1.96
C VAL A 303 -1.39 -10.97 1.50
N PRO A 304 -0.35 -11.85 1.37
CA PRO A 304 -0.55 -13.22 0.93
C PRO A 304 -1.49 -14.04 1.83
N PRO A 305 -1.34 -14.06 3.17
CA PRO A 305 -2.25 -14.80 4.03
C PRO A 305 -3.66 -14.20 4.05
N THR A 306 -3.83 -12.88 3.96
CA THR A 306 -5.14 -12.22 3.88
C THR A 306 -5.90 -12.65 2.63
N ASN A 307 -5.28 -12.54 1.45
CA ASN A 307 -5.86 -13.01 0.19
C ASN A 307 -6.18 -14.51 0.24
N GLY A 308 -5.29 -15.30 0.84
CA GLY A 308 -5.48 -16.73 1.03
C GLY A 308 -6.67 -17.09 1.93
N ILE A 309 -6.98 -16.29 2.95
CA ILE A 309 -8.18 -16.49 3.79
C ILE A 309 -9.45 -16.18 3.00
N VAL A 310 -9.49 -15.10 2.23
CA VAL A 310 -10.63 -14.75 1.36
C VAL A 310 -10.90 -15.90 0.38
N ALA A 311 -9.85 -16.41 -0.26
CA ALA A 311 -9.95 -17.55 -1.19
C ALA A 311 -10.44 -18.83 -0.51
N GLN A 312 -10.05 -19.10 0.74
CA GLN A 312 -10.49 -20.25 1.50
C GLN A 312 -11.96 -20.18 1.90
N ILE A 313 -12.47 -19.00 2.23
CA ILE A 313 -13.87 -18.81 2.66
C ILE A 313 -14.81 -18.83 1.46
N PHE A 314 -14.50 -18.06 0.40
CA PHE A 314 -15.45 -17.76 -0.70
C PHE A 314 -15.08 -18.41 -2.04
N GLY A 315 -13.94 -19.11 -2.12
CA GLY A 315 -13.42 -19.64 -3.38
C GLY A 315 -12.82 -18.55 -4.26
N THR A 316 -12.63 -18.85 -5.55
CA THR A 316 -11.89 -17.99 -6.48
C THR A 316 -12.76 -17.15 -7.42
N LYS A 317 -14.06 -17.48 -7.56
CA LYS A 317 -14.97 -16.84 -8.54
C LYS A 317 -15.01 -15.31 -8.38
N TYR A 318 -15.16 -14.80 -7.15
CA TYR A 318 -15.22 -13.37 -6.83
C TYR A 318 -14.05 -12.92 -5.94
N LEU A 319 -12.95 -13.65 -5.94
CA LEU A 319 -11.80 -13.38 -5.07
C LEU A 319 -11.28 -11.96 -5.23
N SER A 320 -11.10 -11.48 -6.47
CA SER A 320 -10.57 -10.14 -6.73
C SER A 320 -11.48 -9.04 -6.18
N SER A 321 -12.79 -9.19 -6.35
CA SER A 321 -13.77 -8.23 -5.85
C SER A 321 -13.86 -8.22 -4.32
N LEU A 322 -13.91 -9.40 -3.70
CA LEU A 322 -13.98 -9.52 -2.24
C LEU A 322 -12.68 -9.09 -1.57
N PHE A 323 -11.52 -9.43 -2.15
CA PHE A 323 -10.24 -8.91 -1.69
C PHE A 323 -10.13 -7.39 -1.91
N GLY A 324 -10.73 -6.86 -2.98
CA GLY A 324 -10.85 -5.42 -3.23
C GLY A 324 -11.56 -4.66 -2.10
N ILE A 325 -12.59 -5.26 -1.49
CA ILE A 325 -13.28 -4.67 -0.33
C ILE A 325 -12.37 -4.70 0.92
N VAL A 326 -11.64 -5.80 1.13
CA VAL A 326 -10.64 -5.87 2.20
C VAL A 326 -9.55 -4.81 1.97
N PHE A 327 -9.14 -4.59 0.73
CA PHE A 327 -8.19 -3.54 0.37
C PHE A 327 -8.78 -2.12 0.58
N LEU A 328 -10.08 -1.91 0.33
CA LEU A 328 -10.72 -0.64 0.65
C LEU A 328 -10.70 -0.35 2.15
N SER A 329 -10.94 -1.36 3.00
CA SER A 329 -10.78 -1.24 4.45
C SER A 329 -9.34 -0.82 4.84
N HIS A 330 -8.34 -1.40 4.19
CA HIS A 330 -6.94 -0.99 4.33
C HIS A 330 -6.74 0.50 3.95
N GLN A 331 -7.34 0.96 2.87
CA GLN A 331 -7.21 2.35 2.43
C GLN A 331 -7.90 3.35 3.37
N VAL A 332 -9.01 2.95 4.00
CA VAL A 332 -9.62 3.75 5.08
C VAL A 332 -8.67 3.84 6.28
N GLY A 333 -8.06 2.74 6.69
CA GLY A 333 -7.02 2.74 7.72
C GLY A 333 -5.83 3.63 7.35
N ALA A 334 -5.40 3.56 6.09
CA ALA A 334 -4.32 4.37 5.55
C ALA A 334 -4.63 5.88 5.60
N PHE A 335 -5.85 6.28 5.27
CA PHE A 335 -6.33 7.65 5.43
C PHE A 335 -6.18 8.11 6.88
N ILE A 336 -6.72 7.33 7.81
CA ILE A 336 -6.72 7.69 9.23
C ILE A 336 -5.29 7.77 9.78
N GLY A 337 -4.40 6.83 9.37
CA GLY A 337 -3.00 6.84 9.80
C GLY A 337 -2.22 8.05 9.30
N ALA A 338 -2.43 8.46 8.04
CA ALA A 338 -1.82 9.64 7.48
C ALA A 338 -2.31 10.93 8.17
N TYR A 339 -3.64 11.06 8.31
CA TYR A 339 -4.25 12.25 8.90
C TYR A 339 -3.91 12.41 10.38
N LEU A 340 -4.12 11.37 11.18
CA LEU A 340 -3.89 11.44 12.64
C LEU A 340 -2.43 11.62 13.00
N GLY A 341 -1.48 11.12 12.19
CA GLY A 341 -0.07 11.38 12.43
C GLY A 341 0.25 12.88 12.41
N GLY A 342 -0.23 13.61 11.40
CA GLY A 342 -0.08 15.07 11.32
C GLY A 342 -0.87 15.81 12.40
N TYR A 343 -2.13 15.44 12.59
CA TYR A 343 -3.01 16.05 13.59
C TYR A 343 -2.44 15.97 15.01
N PHE A 344 -1.96 14.81 15.44
CA PHE A 344 -1.37 14.67 16.76
C PHE A 344 -0.11 15.51 16.94
N TYR A 345 0.72 15.61 15.90
CA TYR A 345 1.89 16.48 15.96
C TYR A 345 1.50 17.95 16.09
N ASP A 346 0.57 18.43 15.28
CA ASP A 346 0.15 19.85 15.29
C ASP A 346 -0.55 20.21 16.62
N GLN A 347 -1.25 19.25 17.27
CA GLN A 347 -1.95 19.49 18.54
C GLN A 347 -1.06 19.34 19.78
N PHE A 348 -0.16 18.36 19.76
CA PHE A 348 0.60 17.94 20.96
C PHE A 348 2.12 18.13 20.82
N GLY A 349 2.61 18.53 19.63
CA GLY A 349 4.04 18.71 19.37
C GLY A 349 4.82 17.39 19.29
N SER A 350 4.15 16.23 19.19
CA SER A 350 4.81 14.93 19.11
C SER A 350 4.03 13.91 18.28
N TYR A 351 4.76 13.04 17.59
CA TYR A 351 4.22 11.86 16.90
C TYR A 351 3.96 10.67 17.82
N ASP A 352 4.40 10.69 19.07
CA ASP A 352 4.32 9.55 19.99
C ASP A 352 2.91 9.00 20.13
N TYR A 353 1.89 9.88 20.19
CA TYR A 353 0.47 9.47 20.26
C TYR A 353 0.04 8.62 19.08
N ALA A 354 0.51 8.96 17.86
CA ALA A 354 0.22 8.19 16.66
C ALA A 354 0.89 6.80 16.70
N PHE A 355 2.11 6.72 17.21
CA PHE A 355 2.81 5.45 17.37
C PHE A 355 2.23 4.60 18.50
N TYR A 356 1.80 5.19 19.62
CA TYR A 356 1.06 4.46 20.67
C TYR A 356 -0.25 3.87 20.13
N MET A 357 -0.98 4.64 19.32
CA MET A 357 -2.16 4.13 18.63
C MET A 357 -1.81 2.99 17.67
N ALA A 358 -0.70 3.08 16.94
CA ALA A 358 -0.24 2.01 16.05
C ALA A 358 0.07 0.70 16.81
N ILE A 359 0.65 0.79 18.02
CA ILE A 359 0.87 -0.38 18.89
C ILE A 359 -0.47 -0.95 19.36
N ALA A 360 -1.38 -0.12 19.87
CA ALA A 360 -2.69 -0.55 20.35
C ALA A 360 -3.49 -1.23 19.22
N LEU A 361 -3.48 -0.66 18.03
CA LEU A 361 -4.10 -1.26 16.84
C LEU A 361 -3.44 -2.58 16.41
N SER A 362 -2.11 -2.73 16.57
CA SER A 362 -1.43 -4.02 16.33
C SER A 362 -1.93 -5.11 17.27
N ILE A 363 -2.08 -4.79 18.55
CA ILE A 363 -2.63 -5.71 19.57
C ILE A 363 -4.07 -6.05 19.20
N PHE A 364 -4.89 -5.06 18.85
CA PHE A 364 -6.26 -5.25 18.37
C PHE A 364 -6.28 -6.19 17.16
N ALA A 365 -5.43 -5.94 16.13
CA ALA A 365 -5.37 -6.79 14.95
C ALA A 365 -4.96 -8.23 15.30
N THR A 366 -4.02 -8.43 16.23
CA THR A 366 -3.65 -9.76 16.71
C THR A 366 -4.86 -10.49 17.30
N ILE A 367 -5.65 -9.80 18.13
CA ILE A 367 -6.83 -10.37 18.80
C ILE A 367 -7.93 -10.70 17.78
N VAL A 368 -8.24 -9.80 16.85
CA VAL A 368 -9.35 -10.02 15.90
C VAL A 368 -9.06 -11.07 14.84
N HIS A 369 -7.78 -11.36 14.54
CA HIS A 369 -7.44 -12.46 13.64
C HIS A 369 -7.53 -13.85 14.31
N TYR A 370 -7.39 -13.94 15.62
CA TYR A 370 -7.37 -15.22 16.34
C TYR A 370 -8.66 -16.05 16.16
N PRO A 371 -9.88 -15.49 16.30
CA PRO A 371 -11.13 -16.24 16.15
C PRO A 371 -11.51 -16.53 14.68
N ILE A 372 -10.77 -16.05 13.68
CA ILE A 372 -11.10 -16.30 12.27
C ILE A 372 -11.11 -17.80 12.01
N ASN A 373 -12.26 -18.35 11.64
CA ASN A 373 -12.39 -19.71 11.15
C ASN A 373 -12.57 -19.66 9.62
N ALA A 374 -11.51 -20.07 8.92
CA ALA A 374 -11.51 -20.20 7.47
C ALA A 374 -12.03 -21.59 7.05
N VAL A 375 -13.08 -22.09 7.71
CA VAL A 375 -13.75 -23.32 7.29
C VAL A 375 -14.63 -22.97 6.11
N SER A 376 -14.36 -23.60 4.96
CA SER A 376 -15.15 -23.42 3.75
C SER A 376 -16.60 -23.82 4.00
N TYR A 377 -17.53 -22.87 3.85
CA TYR A 377 -18.98 -23.13 3.88
C TYR A 377 -19.43 -24.07 2.74
N THR A 378 -18.57 -24.30 1.74
CA THR A 378 -18.83 -25.18 0.62
C THR A 378 -18.91 -26.65 1.00
N HIS A 379 -18.31 -27.08 2.13
CA HIS A 379 -18.45 -28.47 2.60
C HIS A 379 -19.69 -28.74 3.45
N LEU A 380 -20.34 -27.69 4.01
CA LEU A 380 -21.56 -27.86 4.83
C LEU A 380 -22.87 -27.93 4.01
N ARG A 381 -22.84 -27.62 2.71
CA ARG A 381 -24.00 -27.73 1.81
C ARG A 381 -23.98 -28.96 0.92
N ALA A 382 -23.06 -29.90 1.14
CA ALA A 382 -22.96 -31.16 0.38
C ALA A 382 -23.53 -32.38 1.14
N HIS A 383 -24.24 -32.14 2.25
CA HIS A 383 -25.03 -33.16 2.96
C HIS A 383 -26.48 -32.71 3.13
#